data_5557adab51a9ce28a2f5ce118b81ba8f
#
_entry.id   5557adab51a9ce28a2f5ce118b81ba8f
#
_cell.length_a   1.000
_cell.length_b   1.000
_cell.length_c   1.000
_cell.angle_alpha   90.00
_cell.angle_beta   90.00
_cell.angle_gamma   90.00
#
_symmetry.space_group_name_H-M   'P 1'
#
loop_
_entity.id
_entity.type
_entity.pdbx_description
1 polymer ?
#
loop_
_entity_poly.entity_id
_entity_poly.type
_entity_poly.pdbx_seq_one_letter_code
_entity_poly.pdbx_strand_id
1 'polypeptide(L)'
;MNKPVPAAALASSDLLHSHSPDIDALLGRIAEGAGERERERVLPFAEVDLIRKARLGALRLPIEAGGAGVSIRALFEVVIRLGEADANVAHILRNHFSVVERLVRQPKNDQHRQWQKAVADGAIIGLAATELDTPKVGNVTPNTTLTADGDDYLLNGTKYYSTGTLYSDYVLVRTADASATNAAVLIPVNREGIELVDDWDGLGQRLTATGTSHFRNVRVKRQEVVFDAPDAGYGIPYSNTFAQLFLTAINA
;
A
#
# COMPACT_ATOMS: atom_id res chain seq x y z
N MET A 1 -16.83 -10.69 -32.30
CA MET A 1 -17.49 -9.94 -31.24
C MET A 1 -17.47 -10.82 -29.99
N ASN A 2 -16.42 -10.73 -29.16
CA ASN A 2 -16.36 -11.42 -27.88
C ASN A 2 -17.07 -10.55 -26.87
N LYS A 3 -18.19 -11.03 -26.31
CA LYS A 3 -18.84 -10.42 -25.16
C LYS A 3 -17.89 -10.49 -23.96
N PRO A 4 -17.73 -9.41 -23.18
CA PRO A 4 -16.99 -9.49 -21.94
C PRO A 4 -17.72 -10.47 -21.01
N VAL A 5 -16.98 -11.45 -20.49
CA VAL A 5 -17.44 -12.32 -19.42
C VAL A 5 -17.76 -11.41 -18.22
N PRO A 6 -18.98 -11.44 -17.64
CA PRO A 6 -19.26 -10.69 -16.45
C PRO A 6 -18.30 -11.17 -15.36
N ALA A 7 -17.65 -10.22 -14.66
CA ALA A 7 -16.90 -10.50 -13.45
C ALA A 7 -17.89 -11.11 -12.44
N ALA A 8 -17.99 -12.42 -12.44
CA ALA A 8 -18.68 -13.14 -11.39
C ALA A 8 -17.97 -12.72 -10.10
N ALA A 9 -18.72 -12.14 -9.18
CA ALA A 9 -18.25 -11.90 -7.82
C ALA A 9 -17.83 -13.29 -7.31
N LEU A 10 -16.52 -13.51 -7.25
CA LEU A 10 -15.95 -14.70 -6.63
C LEU A 10 -16.49 -14.68 -5.19
N ALA A 11 -17.23 -15.72 -4.84
CA ALA A 11 -17.77 -15.87 -3.51
C ALA A 11 -16.61 -15.74 -2.53
N SER A 12 -16.76 -14.90 -1.51
CA SER A 12 -15.71 -14.51 -0.58
C SER A 12 -15.04 -15.67 0.17
N SER A 13 -15.57 -16.88 0.08
CA SER A 13 -15.05 -18.09 0.70
C SER A 13 -13.92 -18.78 -0.10
N ASP A 14 -13.80 -18.58 -1.40
CA ASP A 14 -12.92 -19.37 -2.27
C ASP A 14 -11.52 -18.72 -2.48
N LEU A 15 -11.40 -17.42 -2.22
CA LEU A 15 -10.11 -16.68 -2.27
C LEU A 15 -9.21 -16.95 -1.04
N LEU A 16 -9.58 -17.84 -0.11
CA LEU A 16 -9.24 -17.70 1.30
C LEU A 16 -8.26 -18.72 1.86
N HIS A 17 -7.77 -19.60 1.05
CA HIS A 17 -6.71 -20.51 1.49
C HIS A 17 -5.45 -20.21 0.70
N SER A 18 -4.32 -20.10 1.43
CA SER A 18 -2.98 -19.92 0.85
C SER A 18 -2.63 -20.93 -0.26
N HIS A 19 -3.43 -21.95 -0.42
CA HIS A 19 -3.31 -23.04 -1.39
C HIS A 19 -4.58 -23.26 -2.22
N SER A 20 -5.40 -22.21 -2.46
CA SER A 20 -6.49 -22.34 -3.39
C SER A 20 -5.98 -22.41 -4.84
N PRO A 21 -6.62 -23.16 -5.75
CA PRO A 21 -6.23 -23.22 -7.15
C PRO A 21 -6.18 -21.85 -7.84
N ASP A 22 -7.00 -20.90 -7.40
CA ASP A 22 -7.03 -19.53 -7.92
C ASP A 22 -5.77 -18.73 -7.53
N ILE A 23 -5.28 -18.91 -6.30
CA ILE A 23 -4.00 -18.30 -5.86
C ILE A 23 -2.85 -18.96 -6.62
N ASP A 24 -2.84 -20.27 -6.80
CA ASP A 24 -1.80 -20.98 -7.55
C ASP A 24 -1.72 -20.49 -9.00
N ALA A 25 -2.85 -20.35 -9.67
CA ALA A 25 -2.91 -19.82 -11.02
C ALA A 25 -2.46 -18.36 -11.12
N LEU A 26 -2.84 -17.52 -10.14
CA LEU A 26 -2.41 -16.13 -10.06
C LEU A 26 -0.90 -16.01 -9.89
N LEU A 27 -0.33 -16.76 -8.94
CA LEU A 27 1.11 -16.74 -8.64
C LEU A 27 1.92 -17.29 -9.82
N GLY A 28 1.43 -18.33 -10.49
CA GLY A 28 2.04 -18.85 -11.72
C GLY A 28 2.15 -17.78 -12.82
N ARG A 29 1.10 -16.99 -13.03
CA ARG A 29 1.12 -15.87 -13.98
C ARG A 29 2.06 -14.74 -13.57
N ILE A 30 2.21 -14.45 -12.28
CA ILE A 30 3.14 -13.46 -11.77
C ILE A 30 4.58 -13.92 -11.93
N ALA A 31 4.85 -15.21 -11.71
CA ALA A 31 6.17 -15.81 -11.86
C ALA A 31 6.66 -15.83 -13.32
N GLU A 32 5.71 -15.92 -14.27
CA GLU A 32 6.04 -15.95 -15.69
C GLU A 32 6.83 -14.70 -16.09
N GLY A 33 8.05 -14.89 -16.61
CA GLY A 33 8.93 -13.81 -17.04
C GLY A 33 9.56 -12.95 -15.93
N ALA A 34 9.42 -13.29 -14.63
CA ALA A 34 9.95 -12.47 -13.52
C ALA A 34 11.45 -12.17 -13.64
N GLY A 35 12.27 -13.18 -13.98
CA GLY A 35 13.71 -12.99 -14.16
C GLY A 35 14.07 -12.12 -15.38
N GLU A 36 13.27 -12.15 -16.43
CA GLU A 36 13.46 -11.27 -17.60
C GLU A 36 13.06 -9.83 -17.27
N ARG A 37 11.92 -9.63 -16.61
CA ARG A 37 11.51 -8.30 -16.11
C ARG A 37 12.62 -7.64 -15.29
N GLU A 38 13.23 -8.40 -14.34
CA GLU A 38 14.32 -7.88 -13.50
C GLU A 38 15.55 -7.49 -14.33
N ARG A 39 15.96 -8.33 -15.29
CA ARG A 39 17.13 -8.03 -16.16
C ARG A 39 16.90 -6.81 -17.03
N GLU A 40 15.75 -6.75 -17.69
CA GLU A 40 15.39 -5.69 -18.65
C GLU A 40 14.79 -4.44 -17.97
N ARG A 41 14.64 -4.45 -16.66
CA ARG A 41 13.99 -3.39 -15.87
C ARG A 41 12.58 -3.04 -16.38
N VAL A 42 11.79 -4.05 -16.66
CA VAL A 42 10.38 -3.90 -17.06
C VAL A 42 9.52 -3.80 -15.81
N LEU A 43 8.91 -2.65 -15.57
CA LEU A 43 8.08 -2.38 -14.39
C LEU A 43 6.82 -3.26 -14.37
N PRO A 44 6.49 -3.97 -13.26
CA PRO A 44 5.45 -5.00 -13.19
C PRO A 44 4.02 -4.43 -13.04
N PHE A 45 3.64 -3.44 -13.85
CA PHE A 45 2.28 -2.90 -13.84
C PHE A 45 1.21 -3.95 -14.15
N ALA A 46 1.50 -4.87 -15.09
CA ALA A 46 0.58 -5.92 -15.47
C ALA A 46 0.35 -6.92 -14.33
N GLU A 47 1.40 -7.26 -13.58
CA GLU A 47 1.36 -8.17 -12.44
C GLU A 47 0.60 -7.55 -11.26
N VAL A 48 0.82 -6.25 -11.00
CA VAL A 48 0.04 -5.52 -10.00
C VAL A 48 -1.44 -5.41 -10.41
N ASP A 49 -1.74 -5.30 -11.70
CA ASP A 49 -3.12 -5.36 -12.20
C ASP A 49 -3.78 -6.73 -12.01
N LEU A 50 -3.02 -7.82 -12.09
CA LEU A 50 -3.52 -9.14 -11.71
C LEU A 50 -3.89 -9.19 -10.23
N ILE A 51 -3.05 -8.64 -9.35
CA ILE A 51 -3.30 -8.52 -7.91
C ILE A 51 -4.61 -7.74 -7.65
N ARG A 52 -4.81 -6.59 -8.33
CA ARG A 52 -6.05 -5.79 -8.21
C ARG A 52 -7.27 -6.60 -8.60
N LYS A 53 -7.25 -7.22 -9.78
CA LYS A 53 -8.37 -8.01 -10.33
C LYS A 53 -8.73 -9.20 -9.44
N ALA A 54 -7.71 -9.84 -8.87
CA ALA A 54 -7.88 -10.93 -7.90
C ALA A 54 -8.26 -10.43 -6.49
N ARG A 55 -8.22 -9.11 -6.24
CA ARG A 55 -8.49 -8.49 -4.92
C ARG A 55 -7.58 -9.06 -3.81
N LEU A 56 -6.37 -9.49 -4.16
CA LEU A 56 -5.42 -10.09 -3.22
C LEU A 56 -5.06 -9.11 -2.08
N GLY A 57 -5.05 -7.80 -2.37
CA GLY A 57 -4.84 -6.75 -1.36
C GLY A 57 -5.87 -6.74 -0.23
N ALA A 58 -7.08 -7.29 -0.45
CA ALA A 58 -8.17 -7.30 0.52
C ALA A 58 -8.15 -8.50 1.50
N LEU A 59 -7.15 -9.39 1.42
CA LEU A 59 -7.09 -10.62 2.22
C LEU A 59 -7.32 -10.39 3.72
N ARG A 60 -6.75 -9.34 4.29
CA ARG A 60 -6.85 -9.03 5.73
C ARG A 60 -8.12 -8.31 6.13
N LEU A 61 -8.83 -7.68 5.20
CA LEU A 61 -10.09 -7.03 5.54
C LEU A 61 -11.10 -8.06 6.07
N PRO A 62 -11.92 -7.69 7.07
CA PRO A 62 -13.02 -8.52 7.52
C PRO A 62 -14.00 -8.84 6.38
N ILE A 63 -14.69 -9.99 6.49
CA ILE A 63 -15.68 -10.43 5.48
C ILE A 63 -16.78 -9.39 5.33
N GLU A 64 -17.27 -8.81 6.43
CA GLU A 64 -18.29 -7.76 6.41
C GLU A 64 -17.83 -6.46 5.74
N ALA A 65 -16.50 -6.25 5.59
CA ALA A 65 -15.93 -5.14 4.84
C ALA A 65 -15.57 -5.51 3.39
N GLY A 66 -15.97 -6.69 2.94
CA GLY A 66 -15.71 -7.18 1.58
C GLY A 66 -14.34 -7.82 1.38
N GLY A 67 -13.63 -8.13 2.45
CA GLY A 67 -12.36 -8.86 2.42
C GLY A 67 -12.53 -10.35 2.69
N ALA A 68 -11.41 -11.00 2.95
CA ALA A 68 -11.32 -12.42 3.17
C ALA A 68 -11.21 -12.83 4.64
N GLY A 69 -10.92 -11.90 5.54
CA GLY A 69 -10.81 -12.15 6.96
C GLY A 69 -9.68 -13.10 7.35
N VAL A 70 -8.67 -13.28 6.49
CA VAL A 70 -7.59 -14.26 6.77
C VAL A 70 -6.78 -13.86 8.00
N SER A 71 -6.22 -14.86 8.67
CA SER A 71 -5.30 -14.63 9.80
C SER A 71 -3.98 -13.98 9.32
N ILE A 72 -3.22 -13.40 10.25
CA ILE A 72 -1.86 -12.91 9.98
C ILE A 72 -0.98 -14.04 9.42
N ARG A 73 -1.09 -15.24 9.97
CA ARG A 73 -0.34 -16.41 9.51
C ARG A 73 -0.65 -16.71 8.03
N ALA A 74 -1.93 -16.81 7.68
CA ALA A 74 -2.34 -17.10 6.31
C ALA A 74 -1.91 -15.99 5.33
N LEU A 75 -1.93 -14.71 5.75
CA LEU A 75 -1.36 -13.64 4.97
C LEU A 75 0.13 -13.88 4.67
N PHE A 76 0.93 -14.21 5.70
CA PHE A 76 2.36 -14.42 5.51
C PHE A 76 2.67 -15.65 4.65
N GLU A 77 1.87 -16.71 4.72
CA GLU A 77 1.97 -17.85 3.80
C GLU A 77 1.78 -17.41 2.33
N VAL A 78 0.81 -16.53 2.06
CA VAL A 78 0.62 -15.94 0.71
C VAL A 78 1.80 -15.05 0.34
N VAL A 79 2.32 -14.24 1.26
CA VAL A 79 3.46 -13.33 1.00
C VAL A 79 4.73 -14.11 0.65
N ILE A 80 5.03 -15.21 1.35
CA ILE A 80 6.17 -16.09 1.04
C ILE A 80 6.04 -16.60 -0.40
N ARG A 81 4.90 -17.17 -0.74
CA ARG A 81 4.64 -17.70 -2.08
C ARG A 81 4.66 -16.61 -3.18
N LEU A 82 4.20 -15.41 -2.85
CA LEU A 82 4.31 -14.27 -3.77
C LEU A 82 5.78 -13.84 -3.94
N GLY A 83 6.59 -13.90 -2.87
CA GLY A 83 8.04 -13.66 -2.91
C GLY A 83 8.76 -14.68 -3.79
N GLU A 84 8.38 -15.96 -3.70
CA GLU A 84 8.88 -17.05 -4.58
C GLU A 84 8.51 -16.78 -6.06
N ALA A 85 7.31 -16.26 -6.32
CA ALA A 85 6.84 -15.94 -7.67
C ALA A 85 7.56 -14.71 -8.27
N ASP A 86 7.58 -13.60 -7.53
CA ASP A 86 8.28 -12.35 -7.88
C ASP A 86 8.49 -11.49 -6.63
N ALA A 87 9.72 -11.42 -6.14
CA ALA A 87 10.08 -10.67 -4.93
C ALA A 87 9.81 -9.16 -5.07
N ASN A 88 9.88 -8.58 -6.28
CA ASN A 88 9.53 -7.18 -6.51
C ASN A 88 8.03 -6.95 -6.28
N VAL A 89 7.18 -7.79 -6.87
CA VAL A 89 5.72 -7.69 -6.71
C VAL A 89 5.32 -7.88 -5.25
N ALA A 90 5.93 -8.83 -4.55
CA ALA A 90 5.71 -9.01 -3.11
C ALA A 90 6.10 -7.76 -2.31
N HIS A 91 7.25 -7.15 -2.62
CA HIS A 91 7.73 -5.96 -1.91
C HIS A 91 6.89 -4.70 -2.23
N ILE A 92 6.39 -4.54 -3.45
CA ILE A 92 5.44 -3.49 -3.83
C ILE A 92 4.24 -3.49 -2.87
N LEU A 93 3.73 -4.66 -2.50
CA LEU A 93 2.56 -4.80 -1.62
C LEU A 93 2.84 -4.63 -0.12
N ARG A 94 4.11 -4.57 0.31
CA ARG A 94 4.45 -4.41 1.73
C ARG A 94 3.75 -3.23 2.39
N ASN A 95 3.82 -2.08 1.75
CA ASN A 95 3.21 -0.85 2.27
C ASN A 95 1.68 -0.94 2.24
N HIS A 96 1.12 -1.51 1.19
CA HIS A 96 -0.31 -1.75 1.09
C HIS A 96 -0.83 -2.58 2.27
N PHE A 97 -0.25 -3.74 2.53
CA PHE A 97 -0.67 -4.59 3.64
C PHE A 97 -0.44 -3.94 5.02
N SER A 98 0.61 -3.10 5.16
CA SER A 98 0.81 -2.32 6.38
C SER A 98 -0.32 -1.32 6.62
N VAL A 99 -0.79 -0.64 5.58
CA VAL A 99 -1.93 0.28 5.67
C VAL A 99 -3.23 -0.47 5.91
N VAL A 100 -3.44 -1.59 5.21
CA VAL A 100 -4.64 -2.44 5.41
C VAL A 100 -4.71 -2.96 6.84
N GLU A 101 -3.60 -3.45 7.40
CA GLU A 101 -3.56 -3.91 8.79
C GLU A 101 -3.87 -2.78 9.78
N ARG A 102 -3.42 -1.56 9.51
CA ARG A 102 -3.81 -0.38 10.27
C ARG A 102 -5.33 -0.16 10.20
N LEU A 103 -5.94 -0.20 9.00
CA LEU A 103 -7.38 -0.04 8.80
C LEU A 103 -8.21 -1.13 9.51
N VAL A 104 -7.68 -2.34 9.63
CA VAL A 104 -8.32 -3.45 10.34
C VAL A 104 -8.31 -3.24 11.85
N ARG A 105 -7.23 -2.68 12.39
CA ARG A 105 -7.01 -2.55 13.84
C ARG A 105 -7.52 -1.25 14.45
N GLN A 106 -7.69 -0.22 13.67
CA GLN A 106 -8.18 1.07 14.16
C GLN A 106 -9.71 1.06 14.35
N PRO A 107 -10.23 1.94 15.24
CA PRO A 107 -11.67 2.08 15.44
C PRO A 107 -12.41 2.37 14.14
N LYS A 108 -13.55 1.71 13.94
CA LYS A 108 -14.37 1.86 12.74
C LYS A 108 -15.07 3.23 12.76
N ASN A 109 -14.74 4.09 11.83
CA ASN A 109 -15.45 5.33 11.51
C ASN A 109 -15.81 5.37 10.02
N ASP A 110 -16.55 6.36 9.57
CA ASP A 110 -17.00 6.46 8.18
C ASP A 110 -15.83 6.57 7.20
N GLN A 111 -14.79 7.29 7.57
CA GLN A 111 -13.58 7.43 6.78
C GLN A 111 -12.87 6.07 6.60
N HIS A 112 -12.71 5.30 7.67
CA HIS A 112 -12.11 3.97 7.58
C HIS A 112 -12.95 3.01 6.74
N ARG A 113 -14.29 3.09 6.81
CA ARG A 113 -15.18 2.29 5.97
C ARG A 113 -15.01 2.61 4.49
N GLN A 114 -14.84 3.89 4.13
CA GLN A 114 -14.59 4.31 2.76
C GLN A 114 -13.27 3.68 2.23
N TRP A 115 -12.21 3.71 3.02
CA TRP A 115 -10.92 3.13 2.63
C TRP A 115 -10.94 1.61 2.57
N GLN A 116 -11.61 0.97 3.53
CA GLN A 116 -11.82 -0.49 3.49
C GLN A 116 -12.59 -0.88 2.23
N LYS A 117 -13.63 -0.11 1.85
CA LYS A 117 -14.36 -0.36 0.60
C LYS A 117 -13.46 -0.22 -0.63
N ALA A 118 -12.65 0.82 -0.72
CA ALA A 118 -11.72 0.99 -1.85
C ALA A 118 -10.78 -0.22 -1.98
N VAL A 119 -10.19 -0.69 -0.88
CA VAL A 119 -9.34 -1.89 -0.85
C VAL A 119 -10.13 -3.15 -1.23
N ALA A 120 -11.35 -3.29 -0.73
CA ALA A 120 -12.23 -4.40 -1.08
C ALA A 120 -12.58 -4.43 -2.57
N ASP A 121 -12.66 -3.26 -3.21
CA ASP A 121 -12.86 -3.11 -4.66
C ASP A 121 -11.57 -3.33 -5.48
N GLY A 122 -10.43 -3.57 -4.82
CA GLY A 122 -9.15 -3.91 -5.45
C GLY A 122 -8.11 -2.80 -5.45
N ALA A 123 -8.39 -1.65 -4.83
CA ALA A 123 -7.41 -0.55 -4.78
C ALA A 123 -6.14 -0.95 -4.00
N ILE A 124 -5.00 -0.53 -4.52
CA ILE A 124 -3.69 -0.64 -3.87
C ILE A 124 -3.32 0.70 -3.23
N ILE A 125 -2.79 0.65 -2.01
CA ILE A 125 -2.39 1.83 -1.25
C ILE A 125 -0.88 1.84 -1.08
N GLY A 126 -0.23 2.92 -1.51
CA GLY A 126 1.18 3.21 -1.28
C GLY A 126 1.40 3.91 0.06
N LEU A 127 2.67 4.06 0.44
CA LEU A 127 3.07 4.78 1.64
C LEU A 127 4.25 5.69 1.32
N ALA A 128 4.11 6.98 1.62
CA ALA A 128 5.13 8.00 1.49
C ALA A 128 5.45 8.59 2.88
N ALA A 129 6.50 8.08 3.53
CA ALA A 129 6.78 8.36 4.94
C ALA A 129 8.18 8.95 5.19
N THR A 130 9.23 8.46 4.52
CA THR A 130 10.62 8.78 4.80
C THR A 130 11.03 10.12 4.20
N GLU A 131 11.86 10.87 4.93
CA GLU A 131 12.51 12.11 4.50
C GLU A 131 14.03 12.01 4.74
N LEU A 132 14.84 12.60 3.87
CA LEU A 132 16.30 12.55 4.00
C LEU A 132 16.84 13.57 5.01
N ASP A 133 16.16 14.71 5.16
CA ASP A 133 16.63 15.86 5.94
C ASP A 133 16.12 15.88 7.39
N THR A 134 15.53 14.79 7.87
CA THR A 134 15.12 14.69 9.27
C THR A 134 16.28 14.25 10.16
N PRO A 135 16.62 15.00 11.22
CA PRO A 135 17.85 14.77 11.99
C PRO A 135 17.85 13.51 12.86
N LYS A 136 16.73 12.79 12.92
CA LYS A 136 16.59 11.57 13.76
C LYS A 136 15.76 10.51 13.04
N VAL A 137 16.18 9.26 13.14
CA VAL A 137 15.38 8.10 12.73
C VAL A 137 14.34 7.82 13.82
N GLY A 138 13.08 7.66 13.43
CA GLY A 138 11.99 7.35 14.38
C GLY A 138 10.85 8.37 14.42
N ASN A 139 10.24 8.57 15.56
CA ASN A 139 9.12 9.52 15.77
C ASN A 139 9.55 10.98 15.71
N VAL A 140 9.89 11.45 14.53
CA VAL A 140 10.24 12.86 14.28
C VAL A 140 9.07 13.52 13.56
N THR A 141 8.82 14.77 13.85
CA THR A 141 7.88 15.60 13.10
C THR A 141 8.34 15.68 11.64
N PRO A 142 7.53 15.27 10.68
CA PRO A 142 7.89 15.38 9.27
C PRO A 142 8.08 16.83 8.82
N ASN A 143 9.00 17.05 7.87
CA ASN A 143 9.13 18.33 7.17
C ASN A 143 8.03 18.54 6.12
N THR A 144 7.37 17.47 5.69
CA THR A 144 6.18 17.55 4.84
C THR A 144 5.05 18.19 5.63
N THR A 145 4.53 19.30 5.14
CA THR A 145 3.58 20.15 5.85
C THR A 145 2.17 20.01 5.33
N LEU A 146 1.21 20.12 6.25
CA LEU A 146 -0.22 20.23 5.99
C LEU A 146 -0.70 21.60 6.48
N THR A 147 -0.87 22.54 5.56
CA THR A 147 -1.26 23.94 5.86
C THR A 147 -2.74 24.14 5.60
N ALA A 148 -3.47 24.74 6.52
CA ALA A 148 -4.89 25.07 6.33
C ALA A 148 -5.12 26.01 5.14
N ASP A 149 -6.14 25.72 4.33
CA ASP A 149 -6.59 26.51 3.19
C ASP A 149 -8.14 26.54 3.16
N GLY A 150 -8.73 27.47 3.89
CA GLY A 150 -10.17 27.49 4.18
C GLY A 150 -10.59 26.27 5.00
N ASP A 151 -11.57 25.51 4.49
CA ASP A 151 -12.05 24.27 5.14
C ASP A 151 -11.18 23.05 4.83
N ASP A 152 -10.25 23.17 3.89
CA ASP A 152 -9.36 22.12 3.41
C ASP A 152 -7.90 22.41 3.79
N TYR A 153 -6.97 21.67 3.18
CA TYR A 153 -5.53 21.81 3.43
C TYR A 153 -4.73 21.79 2.12
N LEU A 154 -3.52 22.33 2.17
CA LEU A 154 -2.48 22.17 1.16
C LEU A 154 -1.35 21.31 1.72
N LEU A 155 -1.01 20.25 1.01
CA LEU A 155 0.11 19.36 1.32
C LEU A 155 1.33 19.74 0.49
N ASN A 156 2.46 19.96 1.16
CA ASN A 156 3.73 20.28 0.54
C ASN A 156 4.86 19.47 1.17
N GLY A 157 5.74 18.91 0.32
CA GLY A 157 6.91 18.19 0.78
C GLY A 157 7.44 17.18 -0.23
N THR A 158 8.48 16.46 0.18
CA THR A 158 9.10 15.40 -0.61
C THR A 158 9.32 14.18 0.26
N LYS A 159 8.99 13.01 -0.25
CA LYS A 159 9.22 11.72 0.39
C LYS A 159 10.12 10.85 -0.46
N TYR A 160 10.94 10.06 0.20
CA TYR A 160 11.90 9.15 -0.40
C TYR A 160 11.59 7.72 -0.02
N TYR A 161 12.05 6.78 -0.86
CA TYR A 161 11.84 5.35 -0.66
C TYR A 161 10.37 4.99 -0.55
N SER A 162 9.54 5.63 -1.42
CA SER A 162 8.09 5.41 -1.49
C SER A 162 7.76 4.10 -2.21
N THR A 163 8.27 2.97 -1.69
CA THR A 163 8.16 1.63 -2.29
C THR A 163 6.72 1.32 -2.72
N GLY A 164 6.55 0.96 -3.99
CA GLY A 164 5.27 0.52 -4.54
C GLY A 164 4.28 1.65 -4.84
N THR A 165 4.57 2.90 -4.45
CA THR A 165 3.61 4.01 -4.61
C THR A 165 3.33 4.32 -6.07
N LEU A 166 4.30 4.13 -6.97
CA LEU A 166 4.12 4.30 -8.42
C LEU A 166 3.02 3.40 -9.01
N TYR A 167 2.77 2.25 -8.40
CA TYR A 167 1.75 1.27 -8.83
C TYR A 167 0.43 1.42 -8.09
N SER A 168 0.32 2.36 -7.17
CA SER A 168 -0.81 2.47 -6.25
C SER A 168 -1.93 3.35 -6.79
N ASP A 169 -3.15 3.18 -6.27
CA ASP A 169 -4.31 4.02 -6.57
C ASP A 169 -4.42 5.17 -5.58
N TYR A 170 -3.98 4.93 -4.35
CA TYR A 170 -3.93 5.91 -3.26
C TYR A 170 -2.57 5.88 -2.59
N VAL A 171 -2.21 6.98 -1.94
CA VAL A 171 -1.00 7.08 -1.12
C VAL A 171 -1.32 7.61 0.28
N LEU A 172 -0.83 6.91 1.30
CA LEU A 172 -0.80 7.41 2.67
C LEU A 172 0.48 8.22 2.87
N VAL A 173 0.35 9.54 3.03
CA VAL A 173 1.49 10.45 3.21
C VAL A 173 1.60 10.84 4.67
N ARG A 174 2.76 10.63 5.30
CA ARG A 174 3.03 11.15 6.65
C ARG A 174 3.40 12.63 6.57
N THR A 175 2.75 13.43 7.41
CA THR A 175 2.87 14.88 7.41
C THR A 175 2.75 15.43 8.83
N ALA A 176 3.01 16.73 9.00
CA ALA A 176 2.71 17.46 10.22
C ALA A 176 1.88 18.71 9.89
N ASP A 177 0.99 19.08 10.79
CA ASP A 177 0.29 20.36 10.73
C ASP A 177 1.16 21.53 11.21
N ALA A 178 0.62 22.75 11.17
CA ALA A 178 1.32 23.96 11.61
C ALA A 178 1.71 23.95 13.11
N SER A 179 1.09 23.10 13.90
CA SER A 179 1.40 22.93 15.34
C SER A 179 2.44 21.82 15.57
N ALA A 180 3.07 21.29 14.51
CA ALA A 180 3.96 20.13 14.54
C ALA A 180 3.29 18.85 15.05
N THR A 181 1.95 18.78 14.97
CA THR A 181 1.21 17.56 15.29
C THR A 181 1.31 16.59 14.13
N ASN A 182 1.75 15.37 14.44
CA ASN A 182 1.84 14.32 13.42
C ASN A 182 0.45 13.96 12.87
N ALA A 183 0.34 13.94 11.57
CA ALA A 183 -0.84 13.54 10.84
C ALA A 183 -0.45 12.64 9.65
N ALA A 184 -1.44 12.04 9.04
CA ALA A 184 -1.30 11.39 7.74
C ALA A 184 -2.46 11.80 6.84
N VAL A 185 -2.24 11.82 5.54
CA VAL A 185 -3.30 12.03 4.57
C VAL A 185 -3.35 10.83 3.63
N LEU A 186 -4.57 10.37 3.31
CA LEU A 186 -4.77 9.27 2.36
C LEU A 186 -5.53 9.81 1.15
N ILE A 187 -4.82 9.93 0.03
CA ILE A 187 -5.26 10.64 -1.17
C ILE A 187 -4.99 9.85 -2.46
N PRO A 188 -5.78 10.04 -3.54
CA PRO A 188 -5.50 9.46 -4.85
C PRO A 188 -4.13 9.92 -5.38
N VAL A 189 -3.37 8.99 -5.97
CA VAL A 189 -2.02 9.28 -6.50
C VAL A 189 -2.03 10.17 -7.75
N ASN A 190 -3.15 10.21 -8.49
CA ASN A 190 -3.32 11.03 -9.69
C ASN A 190 -3.80 12.45 -9.40
N ARG A 191 -3.79 12.88 -8.14
CA ARG A 191 -4.21 14.25 -7.77
C ARG A 191 -3.20 15.27 -8.26
N GLU A 192 -3.70 16.42 -8.72
CA GLU A 192 -2.86 17.53 -9.14
C GLU A 192 -1.86 17.93 -8.04
N GLY A 193 -0.62 18.18 -8.46
CA GLY A 193 0.49 18.49 -7.55
C GLY A 193 1.25 17.29 -7.00
N ILE A 194 0.82 16.06 -7.30
CA ILE A 194 1.58 14.84 -6.98
C ILE A 194 2.44 14.44 -8.19
N GLU A 195 3.72 14.22 -7.93
CA GLU A 195 4.67 13.66 -8.90
C GLU A 195 5.37 12.46 -8.26
N LEU A 196 5.25 11.30 -8.90
CA LEU A 196 5.93 10.05 -8.50
C LEU A 196 7.06 9.78 -9.47
N VAL A 197 8.30 9.72 -8.99
CA VAL A 197 9.50 9.58 -9.81
C VAL A 197 10.03 8.15 -9.72
N ASP A 198 10.29 7.53 -10.88
CA ASP A 198 10.96 6.24 -10.97
C ASP A 198 12.48 6.44 -11.00
N ASP A 199 13.04 6.89 -9.87
CA ASP A 199 14.47 7.16 -9.65
C ASP A 199 15.15 6.10 -8.75
N TRP A 200 14.51 4.93 -8.53
CA TRP A 200 15.10 3.85 -7.75
C TRP A 200 16.21 3.14 -8.54
N ASP A 201 17.44 3.21 -8.03
CA ASP A 201 18.62 2.55 -8.60
C ASP A 201 19.30 1.66 -7.53
N GLY A 202 18.55 0.69 -7.00
CA GLY A 202 19.05 -0.30 -6.04
C GLY A 202 19.78 -1.45 -6.71
N LEU A 203 20.68 -2.11 -5.97
CA LEU A 203 21.40 -3.30 -6.44
C LEU A 203 20.45 -4.48 -6.70
N GLY A 204 19.39 -4.62 -5.90
CA GLY A 204 18.32 -5.63 -6.05
C GLY A 204 16.96 -5.00 -5.91
N GLN A 205 15.92 -5.80 -6.19
CA GLN A 205 14.51 -5.36 -6.17
C GLN A 205 14.31 -4.06 -6.96
N ARG A 206 14.86 -4.04 -8.15
CA ARG A 206 14.97 -2.87 -9.02
C ARG A 206 13.62 -2.39 -9.55
N LEU A 207 12.62 -3.23 -9.50
CA LEU A 207 11.28 -2.99 -10.07
C LEU A 207 10.27 -2.51 -9.01
N THR A 208 10.70 -2.33 -7.76
CA THR A 208 9.79 -1.91 -6.68
C THR A 208 9.37 -0.44 -6.75
N ALA A 209 9.98 0.34 -7.68
CA ALA A 209 9.81 1.78 -7.78
C ALA A 209 9.88 2.46 -6.39
N THR A 210 10.95 2.13 -5.64
CA THR A 210 11.24 2.71 -4.33
C THR A 210 11.78 4.14 -4.49
N GLY A 211 11.09 4.93 -5.28
CA GLY A 211 11.52 6.25 -5.74
C GLY A 211 11.01 7.41 -4.88
N THR A 212 11.20 8.60 -5.44
CA THR A 212 10.82 9.87 -4.82
C THR A 212 9.37 10.23 -5.11
N SER A 213 8.69 10.82 -4.14
CA SER A 213 7.35 11.37 -4.28
C SER A 213 7.36 12.84 -3.89
N HIS A 214 6.95 13.71 -4.81
CA HIS A 214 6.83 15.15 -4.59
C HIS A 214 5.36 15.55 -4.42
N PHE A 215 5.11 16.43 -3.48
CA PHE A 215 3.81 17.03 -3.19
C PHE A 215 3.95 18.54 -3.27
N ARG A 216 3.28 19.19 -4.22
CA ARG A 216 3.35 20.65 -4.46
C ARG A 216 1.96 21.24 -4.45
N ASN A 217 1.58 21.90 -3.36
CA ASN A 217 0.26 22.50 -3.18
C ASN A 217 -0.90 21.53 -3.46
N VAL A 218 -0.72 20.27 -3.05
CA VAL A 218 -1.74 19.25 -3.24
C VAL A 218 -2.93 19.55 -2.35
N ARG A 219 -4.10 19.78 -2.94
CA ARG A 219 -5.32 20.04 -2.19
C ARG A 219 -5.80 18.76 -1.50
N VAL A 220 -5.96 18.82 -0.19
CA VAL A 220 -6.38 17.71 0.68
C VAL A 220 -7.67 18.11 1.40
N LYS A 221 -8.72 17.33 1.23
CA LYS A 221 -9.98 17.55 1.94
C LYS A 221 -9.82 17.21 3.43
N ARG A 222 -10.53 17.93 4.29
CA ARG A 222 -10.50 17.68 5.74
C ARG A 222 -10.78 16.21 6.11
N GLN A 223 -11.67 15.57 5.39
CA GLN A 223 -12.02 14.15 5.59
C GLN A 223 -10.96 13.15 5.12
N GLU A 224 -9.90 13.59 4.43
CA GLU A 224 -8.78 12.76 3.98
C GLU A 224 -7.61 12.79 4.98
N VAL A 225 -7.70 13.64 6.00
CA VAL A 225 -6.69 13.74 7.06
C VAL A 225 -6.97 12.69 8.14
N VAL A 226 -5.96 11.90 8.44
CA VAL A 226 -5.98 10.90 9.51
C VAL A 226 -5.04 11.38 10.61
N PHE A 227 -5.58 11.78 11.76
CA PHE A 227 -4.75 12.08 12.91
C PHE A 227 -4.40 10.78 13.64
N ASP A 228 -3.15 10.66 14.06
CA ASP A 228 -2.71 9.51 14.85
C ASP A 228 -3.40 9.54 16.22
N ALA A 229 -4.33 8.60 16.44
CA ALA A 229 -4.89 8.39 17.77
C ALA A 229 -3.83 7.70 18.65
N PRO A 230 -3.52 8.23 19.84
CA PRO A 230 -2.45 7.71 20.71
C PRO A 230 -2.61 6.23 21.09
N ASP A 231 -3.83 5.74 21.13
CA ASP A 231 -4.18 4.39 21.60
C ASP A 231 -4.69 3.47 20.48
N ALA A 232 -4.46 3.82 19.21
CA ALA A 232 -4.84 2.95 18.11
C ALA A 232 -4.03 1.65 18.18
N GLY A 233 -4.71 0.50 18.15
CA GLY A 233 -4.11 -0.83 18.24
C GLY A 233 -3.11 -1.22 17.14
N TYR A 234 -2.61 -0.22 16.40
CA TYR A 234 -1.56 -0.30 15.37
C TYR A 234 -0.39 0.64 15.71
N GLY A 235 -0.02 0.70 16.97
CA GLY A 235 1.15 1.46 17.42
C GLY A 235 2.47 0.69 17.26
N ILE A 236 3.58 1.39 17.50
CA ILE A 236 4.89 0.78 17.77
C ILE A 236 4.78 0.06 19.13
N PRO A 237 5.19 -1.24 19.25
CA PRO A 237 6.05 -1.99 18.36
C PRO A 237 5.33 -2.83 17.27
N TYR A 238 3.99 -2.95 17.29
CA TYR A 238 3.27 -3.84 16.38
C TYR A 238 3.55 -3.53 14.89
N SER A 239 3.41 -2.27 14.47
CA SER A 239 3.61 -1.86 13.08
C SER A 239 5.03 -2.15 12.58
N ASN A 240 6.04 -1.94 13.42
CA ASN A 240 7.43 -2.24 13.07
C ASN A 240 7.66 -3.75 12.94
N THR A 241 7.12 -4.55 13.88
CA THR A 241 7.22 -6.02 13.83
C THR A 241 6.55 -6.56 12.57
N PHE A 242 5.34 -6.07 12.23
CA PHE A 242 4.63 -6.47 11.01
C PHE A 242 5.47 -6.17 9.75
N ALA A 243 6.02 -4.95 9.65
CA ALA A 243 6.82 -4.54 8.50
C ALA A 243 8.12 -5.37 8.36
N GLN A 244 8.78 -5.70 9.48
CA GLN A 244 9.99 -6.54 9.47
C GLN A 244 9.69 -7.99 9.10
N LEU A 245 8.63 -8.57 9.67
CA LEU A 245 8.19 -9.92 9.30
C LEU A 245 7.82 -10.00 7.82
N PHE A 246 7.21 -8.94 7.26
CA PHE A 246 6.86 -8.90 5.85
C PHE A 246 8.12 -8.96 4.96
N LEU A 247 9.16 -8.18 5.28
CA LEU A 247 10.44 -8.23 4.58
C LEU A 247 11.11 -9.60 4.70
N THR A 248 11.04 -10.22 5.88
CA THR A 248 11.57 -11.57 6.09
C THR A 248 10.82 -12.59 5.22
N ALA A 249 9.49 -12.50 5.16
CA ALA A 249 8.65 -13.41 4.38
C ALA A 249 8.89 -13.31 2.85
N ILE A 250 9.23 -12.12 2.34
CA ILE A 250 9.58 -11.96 0.91
C ILE A 250 10.87 -12.70 0.55
N ASN A 251 11.78 -12.88 1.51
CA ASN A 251 13.10 -13.46 1.30
C ASN A 251 13.22 -14.88 1.87
N ALA A 252 12.13 -15.49 2.32
CA ALA A 252 12.11 -16.85 2.85
C ALA A 252 12.03 -17.89 1.74
#